data_c61753fe9b2adf487f9d534658d866d7
#
_entry.id   c61753fe9b2adf487f9d534658d866d7
#
_cell.length_a   1.000
_cell.length_b   1.000
_cell.length_c   1.000
_cell.angle_alpha   90.00
_cell.angle_beta   90.00
_cell.angle_gamma   90.00
#
_symmetry.space_group_name_H-M   'P 1'
#
loop_
_entity.id
_entity.type
_entity.pdbx_description
1 polymer ?
#
loop_
_entity_poly.entity_id
_entity_poly.type
_entity_poly.pdbx_seq_one_letter_code
_entity_poly.pdbx_strand_id
1 'polypeptide(L)'
;MTKEEIISKLPYSKPFLFVDELLHIDENGVEGCYTFDENLDFYKGHFKGNPVTPGVILTEVIAQIGLVCFGIYLLNYTFNKNTSIALTSTEIEFLKPVFPNEKVTVISEKIYFRFGKLKCKVVMQNENGEAVCSGTIAGMII
;
A
#
# COMPACT_ATOMS: atom_id res chain seq x y z
N MET A 1 -11.26 12.14 9.22
CA MET A 1 -11.86 10.98 8.54
C MET A 1 -11.60 9.71 9.34
N THR A 2 -12.57 8.82 9.35
CA THR A 2 -12.38 7.48 9.92
C THR A 2 -11.54 6.61 8.98
N LYS A 3 -11.01 5.52 9.49
CA LYS A 3 -10.27 4.53 8.69
C LYS A 3 -11.12 4.00 7.53
N GLU A 4 -12.39 3.72 7.80
CA GLU A 4 -13.35 3.22 6.81
C GLU A 4 -13.65 4.26 5.73
N GLU A 5 -13.77 5.53 6.10
CA GLU A 5 -13.97 6.61 5.15
C GLU A 5 -12.78 6.74 4.20
N ILE A 6 -11.56 6.61 4.72
CA ILE A 6 -10.34 6.68 3.90
C ILE A 6 -10.35 5.58 2.85
N ILE A 7 -10.62 4.33 3.27
CA ILE A 7 -10.68 3.20 2.34
C ILE A 7 -11.77 3.43 1.27
N SER A 8 -12.92 3.98 1.68
CA SER A 8 -14.02 4.25 0.75
C SER A 8 -13.67 5.28 -0.32
N LYS A 9 -12.66 6.11 -0.08
CA LYS A 9 -12.21 7.15 -1.01
C LYS A 9 -11.08 6.72 -1.94
N LEU A 10 -10.58 5.49 -1.78
CA LEU A 10 -9.58 4.96 -2.69
C LEU A 10 -10.16 4.86 -4.11
N PRO A 11 -9.38 5.26 -5.14
CA PRO A 11 -9.88 5.22 -6.52
C PRO A 11 -9.82 3.84 -7.15
N TYR A 12 -9.62 2.80 -6.35
CA TYR A 12 -9.46 1.43 -6.80
C TYR A 12 -10.70 0.60 -6.51
N SER A 13 -10.94 -0.40 -7.35
CA SER A 13 -11.95 -1.42 -7.12
C SER A 13 -11.34 -2.80 -7.42
N LYS A 14 -11.96 -3.85 -6.87
CA LYS A 14 -11.51 -5.21 -7.17
C LYS A 14 -11.54 -5.47 -8.69
N PRO A 15 -10.53 -6.12 -9.25
CA PRO A 15 -9.47 -6.89 -8.58
C PRO A 15 -8.20 -6.08 -8.23
N PHE A 16 -8.21 -4.76 -8.32
CA PHE A 16 -7.02 -3.91 -8.05
C PHE A 16 -7.13 -3.09 -6.76
N LEU A 17 -7.96 -3.51 -5.83
CA LEU A 17 -8.03 -2.93 -4.48
C LEU A 17 -7.26 -3.84 -3.52
N PHE A 18 -6.16 -3.34 -2.97
CA PHE A 18 -5.23 -4.11 -2.14
C PHE A 18 -5.14 -3.58 -0.71
N VAL A 19 -6.27 -3.18 -0.16
CA VAL A 19 -6.37 -2.72 1.24
C VAL A 19 -7.57 -3.40 1.87
N ASP A 20 -7.35 -4.20 2.91
CA ASP A 20 -8.45 -4.79 3.67
C ASP A 20 -8.83 -3.91 4.84
N GLU A 21 -7.83 -3.43 5.59
CA GLU A 21 -8.07 -2.71 6.83
C GLU A 21 -6.91 -1.77 7.13
N LEU A 22 -7.22 -0.59 7.68
CA LEU A 22 -6.22 0.29 8.29
C LEU A 22 -6.24 0.02 9.80
N LEU A 23 -5.07 -0.25 10.35
CA LEU A 23 -4.90 -0.58 11.77
C LEU A 23 -4.63 0.67 12.61
N HIS A 24 -3.85 1.60 12.05
CA HIS A 24 -3.50 2.86 12.69
C HIS A 24 -3.20 3.91 11.61
N ILE A 25 -3.57 5.14 11.89
CA ILE A 25 -3.23 6.28 11.02
C ILE A 25 -3.25 7.57 11.85
N ASP A 26 -2.20 8.38 11.69
CA ASP A 26 -2.07 9.72 12.26
C ASP A 26 -1.21 10.59 11.33
N GLU A 27 -0.82 11.78 11.78
CA GLU A 27 -0.02 12.70 10.96
C GLU A 27 1.41 12.20 10.70
N ASN A 28 1.87 11.17 11.39
CA ASN A 28 3.22 10.64 11.26
C ASN A 28 3.31 9.41 10.36
N GLY A 29 2.21 8.70 10.17
CA GLY A 29 2.23 7.48 9.38
C GLY A 29 0.94 6.69 9.39
N VAL A 30 1.01 5.54 8.76
CA VAL A 30 -0.12 4.62 8.59
C VAL A 30 0.33 3.19 8.72
N GLU A 31 -0.56 2.36 9.22
CA GLU A 31 -0.40 0.91 9.27
C GLU A 31 -1.67 0.26 8.77
N GLY A 32 -1.55 -0.66 7.82
CA GLY A 32 -2.69 -1.35 7.24
C GLY A 32 -2.31 -2.73 6.76
N CYS A 33 -3.30 -3.53 6.40
CA CYS A 33 -3.07 -4.91 6.02
C CYS A 33 -3.89 -5.33 4.81
N TYR A 34 -3.43 -6.42 4.18
CA TYR A 34 -4.08 -7.04 3.05
C TYR A 34 -3.77 -8.54 3.04
N THR A 35 -4.78 -9.36 2.75
CA THR A 35 -4.62 -10.80 2.58
C THR A 35 -4.75 -11.14 1.11
N PHE A 36 -3.76 -11.84 0.55
CA PHE A 36 -3.73 -12.22 -0.87
C PHE A 36 -4.59 -13.45 -1.09
N ASP A 37 -5.77 -13.26 -1.71
CA ASP A 37 -6.65 -14.36 -2.09
C ASP A 37 -5.97 -15.24 -3.16
N GLU A 38 -6.01 -16.55 -2.96
CA GLU A 38 -5.41 -17.53 -3.90
C GLU A 38 -6.03 -17.48 -5.29
N ASN A 39 -7.23 -16.91 -5.43
CA ASN A 39 -7.95 -16.81 -6.70
C ASN A 39 -7.60 -15.56 -7.52
N LEU A 40 -6.67 -14.73 -7.04
CA LEU A 40 -6.20 -13.58 -7.82
C LEU A 40 -5.55 -14.05 -9.11
N ASP A 41 -5.93 -13.41 -10.22
CA ASP A 41 -5.57 -13.88 -11.57
C ASP A 41 -4.07 -13.98 -11.84
N PHE A 42 -3.26 -13.09 -11.25
CA PHE A 42 -1.81 -13.11 -11.50
C PHE A 42 -1.14 -14.40 -11.00
N TYR A 43 -1.74 -15.12 -10.05
CA TYR A 43 -1.17 -16.38 -9.58
C TYR A 43 -1.23 -17.49 -10.64
N LYS A 44 -2.09 -17.37 -11.63
CA LYS A 44 -2.18 -18.36 -12.72
C LYS A 44 -0.94 -18.34 -13.61
N GLY A 45 -0.30 -17.18 -13.72
CA GLY A 45 0.86 -17.01 -14.60
C GLY A 45 2.18 -16.70 -13.91
N HIS A 46 2.16 -16.38 -12.65
CA HIS A 46 3.35 -16.00 -11.90
C HIS A 46 3.56 -16.92 -10.68
N PHE A 47 4.21 -18.04 -10.82
CA PHE A 47 4.74 -18.65 -12.05
C PHE A 47 3.91 -19.88 -12.40
N LYS A 48 4.11 -20.46 -13.60
CA LYS A 48 3.40 -21.66 -14.05
C LYS A 48 3.52 -22.80 -13.02
N GLY A 49 2.37 -23.23 -12.43
CA GLY A 49 2.33 -24.30 -11.44
C GLY A 49 3.04 -24.00 -10.12
N ASN A 50 3.47 -22.77 -9.91
CA ASN A 50 4.19 -22.35 -8.70
C ASN A 50 3.84 -20.89 -8.38
N PRO A 51 2.66 -20.63 -7.78
CA PRO A 51 2.18 -19.26 -7.55
C PRO A 51 3.01 -18.57 -6.47
N VAL A 52 3.43 -17.36 -6.78
CA VAL A 52 4.09 -16.44 -5.84
C VAL A 52 3.64 -15.03 -6.19
N THR A 53 3.53 -14.17 -5.20
CA THR A 53 3.07 -12.79 -5.44
C THR A 53 4.14 -12.00 -6.17
N PRO A 54 3.81 -11.38 -7.33
CA PRO A 54 4.77 -10.52 -8.04
C PRO A 54 5.25 -9.37 -7.18
N GLY A 55 6.56 -9.06 -7.24
CA GLY A 55 7.12 -7.93 -6.49
C GLY A 55 6.44 -6.60 -6.83
N VAL A 56 6.04 -6.42 -8.09
CA VAL A 56 5.32 -5.21 -8.51
C VAL A 56 3.96 -5.07 -7.81
N ILE A 57 3.32 -6.18 -7.47
CA ILE A 57 2.06 -6.17 -6.71
C ILE A 57 2.33 -5.85 -5.24
N LEU A 58 3.41 -6.38 -4.65
CA LEU A 58 3.80 -6.00 -3.29
C LEU A 58 4.05 -4.49 -3.21
N THR A 59 4.70 -3.92 -4.22
CA THR A 59 4.92 -2.48 -4.31
C THR A 59 3.58 -1.73 -4.40
N GLU A 60 2.62 -2.25 -5.15
CA GLU A 60 1.29 -1.63 -5.27
C GLU A 60 0.54 -1.65 -3.92
N VAL A 61 0.60 -2.76 -3.18
CA VAL A 61 0.02 -2.83 -1.83
C VAL A 61 0.61 -1.77 -0.91
N ILE A 62 1.94 -1.63 -0.93
CA ILE A 62 2.65 -0.59 -0.17
C ILE A 62 2.18 0.80 -0.60
N ALA A 63 2.03 1.04 -1.90
CA ALA A 63 1.60 2.33 -2.42
C ALA A 63 0.17 2.66 -1.99
N GLN A 64 -0.76 1.72 -2.09
CA GLN A 64 -2.14 1.96 -1.72
C GLN A 64 -2.30 2.25 -0.24
N ILE A 65 -1.67 1.47 0.62
CA ILE A 65 -1.75 1.67 2.07
C ILE A 65 -0.84 2.83 2.50
N GLY A 66 0.43 2.74 2.16
CA GLY A 66 1.46 3.61 2.72
C GLY A 66 1.50 5.01 2.14
N LEU A 67 0.99 5.20 0.93
CA LEU A 67 1.03 6.48 0.23
C LEU A 67 -0.37 7.04 0.00
N VAL A 68 -1.27 6.29 -0.62
CA VAL A 68 -2.58 6.81 -1.02
C VAL A 68 -3.52 6.96 0.17
N CYS A 69 -3.68 5.94 1.00
CA CYS A 69 -4.49 6.06 2.22
C CYS A 69 -3.94 7.17 3.12
N PHE A 70 -2.63 7.22 3.28
CA PHE A 70 -1.99 8.23 4.10
C PHE A 70 -2.18 9.64 3.53
N GLY A 71 -2.03 9.80 2.22
CA GLY A 71 -2.27 11.06 1.54
C GLY A 71 -3.71 11.55 1.68
N ILE A 72 -4.68 10.66 1.57
CA ILE A 72 -6.10 10.98 1.80
C ILE A 72 -6.30 11.52 3.23
N TYR A 73 -5.70 10.85 4.21
CA TYR A 73 -5.78 11.29 5.61
C TYR A 73 -5.18 12.69 5.79
N LEU A 74 -3.98 12.93 5.25
CA LEU A 74 -3.28 14.22 5.40
C LEU A 74 -4.03 15.35 4.72
N LEU A 75 -4.66 15.09 3.56
CA LEU A 75 -5.48 16.07 2.87
C LEU A 75 -6.83 16.25 3.52
N ASN A 76 -7.31 15.23 4.24
CA ASN A 76 -8.58 15.24 4.93
C ASN A 76 -9.72 15.63 3.97
N TYR A 77 -10.61 16.51 4.37
CA TYR A 77 -11.77 16.92 3.55
C TYR A 77 -11.40 17.81 2.36
N THR A 78 -10.12 18.17 2.19
CA THR A 78 -9.64 18.80 0.95
C THR A 78 -9.46 17.77 -0.17
N PHE A 79 -9.35 16.47 0.16
CA PHE A 79 -9.37 15.40 -0.83
C PHE A 79 -10.79 15.27 -1.40
N ASN A 80 -10.91 15.34 -2.72
CA ASN A 80 -12.19 15.27 -3.41
C ASN A 80 -12.07 14.51 -4.73
N LYS A 81 -13.17 14.39 -5.49
CA LYS A 81 -13.22 13.63 -6.74
C LYS A 81 -12.23 14.09 -7.83
N ASN A 82 -11.72 15.32 -7.71
CA ASN A 82 -10.77 15.89 -8.65
C ASN A 82 -9.32 15.72 -8.18
N THR A 83 -9.12 15.15 -6.99
CA THR A 83 -7.79 14.95 -6.41
C THR A 83 -7.30 13.54 -6.73
N SER A 84 -6.06 13.44 -7.18
CA SER A 84 -5.38 12.16 -7.36
C SER A 84 -4.03 12.18 -6.65
N ILE A 85 -3.57 11.01 -6.26
CA ILE A 85 -2.23 10.82 -5.69
C ILE A 85 -1.50 9.87 -6.62
N ALA A 86 -0.52 10.41 -7.34
CA ALA A 86 0.24 9.66 -8.34
C ALA A 86 1.57 9.22 -7.77
N LEU A 87 1.92 7.94 -7.95
CA LEU A 87 3.22 7.41 -7.60
C LEU A 87 4.29 8.05 -8.49
N THR A 88 5.34 8.61 -7.88
CA THR A 88 6.43 9.27 -8.62
C THR A 88 7.76 8.55 -8.49
N SER A 89 8.01 7.87 -7.39
CA SER A 89 9.23 7.07 -7.24
C SER A 89 9.07 5.98 -6.21
N THR A 90 9.77 4.87 -6.43
CA THR A 90 9.90 3.80 -5.46
C THR A 90 11.34 3.31 -5.43
N GLU A 91 11.79 2.93 -4.25
CA GLU A 91 13.06 2.24 -4.04
C GLU A 91 12.80 1.15 -3.02
N ILE A 92 12.45 -0.04 -3.49
CA ILE A 92 11.99 -1.15 -2.67
C ILE A 92 12.94 -2.33 -2.84
N GLU A 93 13.40 -2.89 -1.73
CA GLU A 93 14.17 -4.12 -1.68
C GLU A 93 13.26 -5.25 -1.25
N PHE A 94 13.27 -6.35 -2.00
CA PHE A 94 12.44 -7.53 -1.73
C PHE A 94 13.31 -8.57 -1.01
N LEU A 95 12.87 -8.94 0.19
CA LEU A 95 13.68 -9.76 1.11
C LEU A 95 13.15 -11.19 1.24
N LYS A 96 11.84 -11.39 1.11
CA LYS A 96 11.19 -12.68 1.24
C LYS A 96 10.00 -12.79 0.29
N PRO A 97 9.69 -13.99 -0.22
CA PRO A 97 8.50 -14.19 -1.05
C PRO A 97 7.22 -14.12 -0.22
N VAL A 98 6.12 -13.75 -0.88
CA VAL A 98 4.77 -13.80 -0.33
C VAL A 98 3.94 -14.73 -1.20
N PHE A 99 3.30 -15.71 -0.57
CA PHE A 99 2.52 -16.75 -1.24
C PHE A 99 1.01 -16.49 -1.14
N PRO A 100 0.19 -17.19 -1.97
CA PRO A 100 -1.26 -17.07 -1.84
C PRO A 100 -1.75 -17.34 -0.41
N ASN A 101 -2.80 -16.64 -0.01
CA ASN A 101 -3.43 -16.70 1.31
C ASN A 101 -2.62 -16.09 2.45
N GLU A 102 -1.43 -15.58 2.19
CA GLU A 102 -0.67 -14.88 3.22
C GLU A 102 -1.22 -13.47 3.43
N LYS A 103 -1.21 -13.05 4.70
CA LYS A 103 -1.55 -11.69 5.11
C LYS A 103 -0.27 -10.89 5.31
N VAL A 104 -0.26 -9.68 4.78
CA VAL A 104 0.84 -8.74 4.96
C VAL A 104 0.36 -7.48 5.68
N THR A 105 1.26 -6.87 6.44
CA THR A 105 1.03 -5.58 7.11
C THR A 105 2.04 -4.58 6.58
N VAL A 106 1.54 -3.44 6.12
CA VAL A 106 2.37 -2.33 5.65
C VAL A 106 2.45 -1.28 6.75
N ILE A 107 3.66 -0.86 7.06
CA ILE A 107 3.95 0.23 8.00
C ILE A 107 4.64 1.32 7.21
N SER A 108 4.06 2.52 7.20
CA SER A 108 4.57 3.67 6.46
C SER A 108 4.77 4.83 7.41
N GLU A 109 5.94 5.44 7.36
CA GLU A 109 6.33 6.57 8.19
C GLU A 109 6.67 7.76 7.31
N LYS A 110 6.07 8.91 7.61
CA LYS A 110 6.29 10.12 6.83
C LYS A 110 7.73 10.60 6.95
N ILE A 111 8.41 10.76 5.83
CA ILE A 111 9.69 11.47 5.76
C ILE A 111 9.42 12.97 5.60
N TYR A 112 8.57 13.33 4.65
CA TYR A 112 8.06 14.70 4.51
C TYR A 112 6.76 14.72 3.71
N PHE A 113 5.98 15.78 3.93
CA PHE A 113 4.84 16.13 3.09
C PHE A 113 4.88 17.64 2.87
N ARG A 114 5.25 18.06 1.66
CA ARG A 114 5.39 19.47 1.33
C ARG A 114 5.26 19.70 -0.17
N PHE A 115 4.70 20.85 -0.54
CA PHE A 115 4.52 21.24 -1.94
C PHE A 115 3.80 20.15 -2.77
N GLY A 116 2.83 19.49 -2.15
CA GLY A 116 2.07 18.41 -2.79
C GLY A 116 2.81 17.10 -2.94
N LYS A 117 4.04 16.98 -2.44
CA LYS A 117 4.82 15.74 -2.48
C LYS A 117 4.86 15.06 -1.12
N LEU A 118 4.47 13.79 -1.11
CA LEU A 118 4.54 12.93 0.07
C LEU A 118 5.62 11.88 -0.15
N LYS A 119 6.55 11.78 0.80
CA LYS A 119 7.59 10.74 0.79
C LYS A 119 7.56 9.99 2.10
N CYS A 120 7.60 8.66 2.02
CA CYS A 120 7.49 7.78 3.17
C CYS A 120 8.57 6.70 3.17
N LYS A 121 8.98 6.33 4.37
CA LYS A 121 9.76 5.12 4.62
C LYS A 121 8.77 4.00 4.89
N VAL A 122 8.92 2.86 4.21
CA VAL A 122 7.94 1.78 4.23
C VAL A 122 8.58 0.43 4.53
N VAL A 123 7.81 -0.41 5.20
CA VAL A 123 8.15 -1.81 5.39
C VAL A 123 6.86 -2.63 5.27
N MET A 124 6.97 -3.80 4.64
CA MET A 124 5.91 -4.80 4.62
C MET A 124 6.39 -5.99 5.44
N GLN A 125 5.54 -6.46 6.35
CA GLN A 125 5.81 -7.61 7.21
C GLN A 125 4.82 -8.73 6.93
N ASN A 126 5.28 -9.98 7.09
CA ASN A 126 4.39 -11.14 7.10
C ASN A 126 3.78 -11.34 8.50
N GLU A 127 2.99 -12.40 8.66
CA GLU A 127 2.32 -12.70 9.94
C GLU A 127 3.29 -13.08 11.06
N ASN A 128 4.50 -13.46 10.74
CA ASN A 128 5.56 -13.74 11.71
C ASN A 128 6.33 -12.49 12.14
N GLY A 129 5.95 -11.32 11.63
CA GLY A 129 6.66 -10.07 11.91
C GLY A 129 7.95 -9.89 11.14
N GLU A 130 8.22 -10.75 10.15
CA GLU A 130 9.42 -10.66 9.34
C GLU A 130 9.22 -9.66 8.20
N ALA A 131 10.24 -8.83 7.93
CA ALA A 131 10.21 -7.91 6.80
C ALA A 131 10.27 -8.70 5.48
N VAL A 132 9.26 -8.52 4.63
CA VAL A 132 9.23 -9.13 3.30
C VAL A 132 9.69 -8.17 2.22
N CYS A 133 9.52 -6.88 2.42
CA CYS A 133 10.14 -5.84 1.62
C CYS A 133 10.19 -4.52 2.39
N SER A 134 11.10 -3.64 1.99
CA SER A 134 11.29 -2.35 2.65
C SER A 134 11.95 -1.35 1.71
N GLY A 135 11.77 -0.07 2.01
CA GLY A 135 12.40 0.99 1.24
C GLY A 135 11.72 2.32 1.41
N THR A 136 11.67 3.10 0.34
CA THR A 136 11.01 4.39 0.30
C THR A 136 10.07 4.49 -0.89
N ILE A 137 9.03 5.30 -0.73
CA ILE A 137 8.03 5.54 -1.75
C ILE A 137 7.64 7.01 -1.73
N ALA A 138 7.37 7.58 -2.88
CA ALA A 138 6.94 8.97 -2.98
C ALA A 138 5.85 9.15 -4.02
N GLY A 139 5.00 10.14 -3.79
CA GLY A 139 3.92 10.49 -4.71
C GLY A 139 3.63 11.98 -4.69
N MET A 140 2.83 12.40 -5.67
CA MET A 140 2.40 13.79 -5.83
C MET A 140 0.90 13.88 -5.84
N ILE A 141 0.39 14.94 -5.21
CA ILE A 141 -1.01 15.34 -5.30
C ILE A 141 -1.22 16.02 -6.66
N ILE A 142 -2.16 15.54 -7.43
CA ILE A 142 -2.51 16.11 -8.73
C ILE A 142 -4.02 16.27 -8.91
#